data_c6107e497cce2ab7215f6b272d9b4830
#
_entry.id   c6107e497cce2ab7215f6b272d9b4830
#
_cell.length_a   1.000
_cell.length_b   1.000
_cell.length_c   1.000
_cell.angle_alpha   90.00
_cell.angle_beta   90.00
_cell.angle_gamma   90.00
#
_symmetry.space_group_name_H-M   'P 1'
#
loop_
_entity.id
_entity.type
_entity.pdbx_description
1 polymer ?
#
loop_
_entity_poly.entity_id
_entity_poly.type
_entity_poly.pdbx_seq_one_letter_code
_entity_poly.pdbx_strand_id
1 'polypeptide(L)'
;MSTPDSTPHPTRCLKCRRILRNPSPDGLGPKCRRMVRRTARLNPPAAFKPYQLAKAVELLEMGGLVPLRANRIFLTVSDDGSEVYRTAATGQCNCPAGLRATSPCYHGAAAHLLATAA
;
A
#
# COMPACT_ATOMS: atom_id res chain seq x y z
N MET A 1 -11.24 -31.39 8.27
CA MET A 1 -10.49 -30.75 9.24
C MET A 1 -10.78 -29.28 9.33
N SER A 2 -11.23 -28.89 10.43
CA SER A 2 -11.49 -27.49 10.57
C SER A 2 -10.18 -26.76 10.51
N THR A 3 -10.20 -25.68 9.86
CA THR A 3 -9.16 -24.73 10.05
C THR A 3 -9.09 -24.44 11.53
N PRO A 4 -7.91 -24.43 12.10
CA PRO A 4 -7.75 -24.12 13.51
C PRO A 4 -8.44 -22.84 13.89
N ASP A 5 -8.62 -22.00 12.92
CA ASP A 5 -9.17 -20.70 13.12
C ASP A 5 -10.55 -20.61 12.52
N SER A 6 -11.50 -21.15 13.21
CA SER A 6 -12.88 -21.08 12.77
C SER A 6 -13.45 -19.66 12.94
N THR A 7 -12.80 -18.82 13.73
CA THR A 7 -13.14 -17.41 13.85
C THR A 7 -12.09 -16.58 13.11
N PRO A 8 -12.43 -16.06 11.95
CA PRO A 8 -11.47 -15.22 11.23
C PRO A 8 -11.16 -13.97 12.03
N HIS A 9 -9.91 -13.53 11.98
CA HIS A 9 -9.52 -12.26 12.55
C HIS A 9 -10.27 -11.14 11.84
N PRO A 10 -10.72 -10.11 12.57
CA PRO A 10 -11.34 -8.97 11.92
C PRO A 10 -10.39 -8.33 10.92
N THR A 11 -10.91 -8.03 9.75
CA THR A 11 -10.14 -7.29 8.76
C THR A 11 -10.08 -5.82 9.16
N ARG A 12 -8.89 -5.27 9.18
CA ARG A 12 -8.68 -3.88 9.55
C ARG A 12 -8.23 -3.06 8.36
N CYS A 13 -8.64 -1.81 8.32
CA CYS A 13 -8.20 -0.86 7.31
C CYS A 13 -6.68 -0.73 7.35
N LEU A 14 -6.02 -0.81 6.20
CA LEU A 14 -4.57 -0.66 6.09
C LEU A 14 -4.05 0.66 6.65
N LYS A 15 -4.85 1.72 6.54
CA LYS A 15 -4.42 3.05 6.94
C LYS A 15 -4.80 3.39 8.37
N CYS A 16 -6.09 3.36 8.70
CA CYS A 16 -6.56 3.82 10.01
C CYS A 16 -6.72 2.71 11.04
N ARG A 17 -6.59 1.48 10.63
CA ARG A 17 -6.67 0.29 11.48
C ARG A 17 -8.04 0.02 12.08
N ARG A 18 -9.08 0.71 11.63
CA ARG A 18 -10.45 0.40 12.04
C ARG A 18 -10.90 -0.93 11.47
N ILE A 19 -11.73 -1.63 12.22
CA ILE A 19 -12.33 -2.88 11.75
C ILE A 19 -13.28 -2.56 10.58
N LEU A 20 -13.13 -3.31 9.49
CA LEU A 20 -13.97 -3.16 8.31
C LEU A 20 -15.11 -4.16 8.36
N ARG A 21 -16.35 -3.67 8.24
CA ARG A 21 -17.52 -4.54 8.15
C ARG A 21 -17.56 -5.25 6.80
N ASN A 22 -17.23 -4.52 5.75
CA ASN A 22 -17.22 -5.03 4.38
C ASN A 22 -15.81 -4.83 3.81
N PRO A 23 -14.92 -5.81 4.03
CA PRO A 23 -13.56 -5.69 3.49
C PRO A 23 -13.56 -5.52 1.98
N SER A 24 -12.72 -4.61 1.50
CA SER A 24 -12.55 -4.36 0.08
C SER A 24 -11.23 -4.94 -0.42
N PRO A 25 -11.09 -5.16 -1.74
CA PRO A 25 -9.85 -5.71 -2.29
C PRO A 25 -8.60 -4.90 -1.96
N ASP A 26 -8.74 -3.58 -1.81
CA ASP A 26 -7.61 -2.71 -1.48
C ASP A 26 -7.25 -2.69 0.01
N GLY A 27 -8.05 -3.35 0.85
CA GLY A 27 -7.80 -3.37 2.30
C GLY A 27 -8.08 -2.06 3.00
N LEU A 28 -8.74 -1.11 2.34
CA LEU A 28 -9.02 0.22 2.88
C LEU A 28 -10.51 0.39 3.16
N GLY A 29 -10.81 1.13 4.22
CA GLY A 29 -12.16 1.63 4.45
C GLY A 29 -12.51 2.72 3.43
N PRO A 30 -13.82 2.99 3.21
CA PRO A 30 -14.24 3.95 2.18
C PRO A 30 -13.65 5.34 2.37
N LYS A 31 -13.58 5.79 3.62
CA LYS A 31 -13.06 7.11 3.94
C LYS A 31 -11.56 7.20 3.65
N CYS A 32 -10.80 6.21 4.06
CA CYS A 32 -9.36 6.16 3.82
C CYS A 32 -9.04 6.02 2.32
N ARG A 33 -9.84 5.24 1.61
CA ARG A 33 -9.71 5.11 0.16
C ARG A 33 -9.86 6.46 -0.54
N ARG A 34 -10.88 7.22 -0.18
CA ARG A 34 -11.09 8.55 -0.74
C ARG A 34 -9.92 9.48 -0.41
N MET A 35 -9.42 9.41 0.81
CA MET A 35 -8.27 10.18 1.25
C MET A 35 -7.03 9.92 0.39
N VAL A 36 -6.70 8.64 0.20
CA VAL A 36 -5.54 8.24 -0.60
C VAL A 36 -5.68 8.68 -2.05
N ARG A 37 -6.85 8.43 -2.66
CA ARG A 37 -7.11 8.82 -4.05
C ARG A 37 -7.07 10.32 -4.24
N ARG A 38 -7.64 11.05 -3.29
CA ARG A 38 -7.65 12.51 -3.34
C ARG A 38 -6.25 13.07 -3.24
N THR A 39 -5.44 12.55 -2.33
CA THR A 39 -4.04 13.00 -2.17
C THR A 39 -3.24 12.73 -3.43
N ALA A 40 -3.39 11.55 -4.03
CA ALA A 40 -2.69 11.21 -5.26
C ALA A 40 -3.05 12.15 -6.42
N ARG A 41 -4.29 12.63 -6.45
CA ARG A 41 -4.79 13.47 -7.53
C ARG A 41 -4.51 14.96 -7.29
N LEU A 42 -4.77 15.44 -6.07
CA LEU A 42 -4.74 16.87 -5.76
C LEU A 42 -3.45 17.35 -5.10
N ASN A 43 -2.83 16.49 -4.30
CA ASN A 43 -1.60 16.84 -3.57
C ASN A 43 -0.58 15.70 -3.70
N PRO A 44 -0.16 15.35 -4.93
CA PRO A 44 0.77 14.26 -5.12
C PRO A 44 2.11 14.58 -4.46
N PRO A 45 2.74 13.61 -3.80
CA PRO A 45 4.08 13.81 -3.26
C PRO A 45 5.07 14.16 -4.37
N ALA A 46 5.83 15.23 -4.18
CA ALA A 46 6.73 15.73 -5.21
C ALA A 46 7.89 14.79 -5.54
N ALA A 47 8.20 13.88 -4.61
CA ALA A 47 9.28 12.92 -4.80
C ALA A 47 8.99 11.87 -5.87
N PHE A 48 7.74 11.73 -6.30
CA PHE A 48 7.32 10.69 -7.23
C PHE A 48 6.77 11.29 -8.52
N LYS A 49 7.05 10.61 -9.63
CA LYS A 49 6.57 11.04 -10.94
C LYS A 49 5.09 10.63 -11.14
N PRO A 50 4.34 11.32 -12.00
CA PRO A 50 2.92 11.00 -12.21
C PRO A 50 2.66 9.54 -12.57
N TYR A 51 3.48 8.92 -13.43
CA TYR A 51 3.28 7.53 -13.79
C TYR A 51 3.53 6.57 -12.62
N GLN A 52 4.44 6.93 -11.72
CA GLN A 52 4.69 6.15 -10.49
C GLN A 52 3.50 6.23 -9.55
N LEU A 53 2.89 7.40 -9.44
CA LEU A 53 1.70 7.58 -8.61
C LEU A 53 0.50 6.83 -9.19
N ALA A 54 0.34 6.82 -10.50
CA ALA A 54 -0.72 6.06 -11.15
C ALA A 54 -0.56 4.55 -10.87
N LYS A 55 0.64 4.03 -11.01
CA LYS A 55 0.94 2.64 -10.70
C LYS A 55 0.77 2.33 -9.21
N ALA A 56 1.12 3.28 -8.35
CA ALA A 56 0.96 3.14 -6.91
C ALA A 56 -0.51 3.00 -6.52
N VAL A 57 -1.37 3.83 -7.09
CA VAL A 57 -2.81 3.75 -6.84
C VAL A 57 -3.36 2.41 -7.33
N GLU A 58 -2.95 1.97 -8.50
CA GLU A 58 -3.33 0.67 -9.05
C GLU A 58 -2.90 -0.47 -8.13
N LEU A 59 -1.67 -0.43 -7.63
CA LEU A 59 -1.16 -1.42 -6.68
C LEU A 59 -2.01 -1.46 -5.41
N LEU A 60 -2.37 -0.31 -4.87
CA LEU A 60 -3.25 -0.22 -3.71
C LEU A 60 -4.62 -0.79 -4.00
N GLU A 61 -5.21 -0.48 -5.15
CA GLU A 61 -6.53 -0.97 -5.53
C GLU A 61 -6.56 -2.48 -5.71
N MET A 62 -5.44 -3.07 -6.09
CA MET A 62 -5.30 -4.52 -6.22
C MET A 62 -5.04 -5.22 -4.90
N GLY A 63 -4.89 -4.48 -3.81
CA GLY A 63 -4.57 -5.06 -2.52
C GLY A 63 -3.13 -5.55 -2.43
N GLY A 64 -2.22 -4.94 -3.19
CA GLY A 64 -0.84 -5.36 -3.28
C GLY A 64 0.05 -4.99 -2.11
N LEU A 65 -0.49 -4.33 -1.08
CA LEU A 65 0.25 -3.99 0.13
C LEU A 65 -0.28 -4.77 1.32
N VAL A 66 0.64 -5.41 2.05
CA VAL A 66 0.32 -6.11 3.30
C VAL A 66 1.18 -5.50 4.41
N PRO A 67 0.59 -5.02 5.51
CA PRO A 67 1.38 -4.40 6.56
C PRO A 67 2.20 -5.42 7.33
N LEU A 68 3.48 -5.14 7.52
CA LEU A 68 4.34 -5.83 8.46
C LEU A 68 4.37 -5.08 9.79
N ARG A 69 4.52 -3.76 9.69
CA ARG A 69 4.40 -2.84 10.82
C ARG A 69 3.46 -1.73 10.39
N ALA A 70 2.41 -1.53 11.15
CA ALA A 70 1.36 -0.58 10.81
C ALA A 70 1.94 0.79 10.45
N ASN A 71 1.61 1.27 9.25
CA ASN A 71 2.02 2.57 8.72
C ASN A 71 3.53 2.79 8.63
N ARG A 72 4.33 1.74 8.71
CA ARG A 72 5.78 1.85 8.63
C ARG A 72 6.41 0.99 7.56
N ILE A 73 6.11 -0.32 7.58
CA ILE A 73 6.71 -1.29 6.67
C ILE A 73 5.63 -2.17 6.09
N PHE A 74 5.70 -2.38 4.80
CA PHE A 74 4.74 -3.18 4.05
C PHE A 74 5.47 -4.22 3.21
N LEU A 75 4.81 -5.35 2.97
CA LEU A 75 5.15 -6.23 1.88
C LEU A 75 4.38 -5.76 0.66
N THR A 76 5.07 -5.63 -0.47
CA THR A 76 4.47 -5.20 -1.72
C THR A 76 4.70 -6.25 -2.79
N VAL A 77 3.68 -6.46 -3.62
CA VAL A 77 3.75 -7.46 -4.69
C VAL A 77 4.36 -6.82 -5.93
N SER A 78 5.22 -7.57 -6.62
CA SER A 78 5.81 -7.13 -7.87
C SER A 78 4.76 -7.01 -8.98
N ASP A 79 5.15 -6.36 -10.07
CA ASP A 79 4.28 -6.07 -11.21
C ASP A 79 3.63 -7.35 -11.79
N ASP A 80 4.40 -8.42 -11.88
CA ASP A 80 3.92 -9.70 -12.42
C ASP A 80 3.41 -10.66 -11.33
N GLY A 81 3.45 -10.25 -10.07
CA GLY A 81 3.00 -11.06 -8.95
C GLY A 81 3.96 -12.15 -8.50
N SER A 82 5.15 -12.25 -9.10
CA SER A 82 6.09 -13.33 -8.83
C SER A 82 6.96 -13.11 -7.60
N GLU A 83 7.12 -11.86 -7.17
CA GLU A 83 8.00 -11.49 -6.07
C GLU A 83 7.27 -10.65 -5.05
N VAL A 84 7.81 -10.64 -3.84
CA VAL A 84 7.32 -9.77 -2.76
C VAL A 84 8.49 -8.96 -2.24
N TYR A 85 8.30 -7.68 -2.12
CA TYR A 85 9.34 -6.76 -1.66
C TYR A 85 8.95 -6.10 -0.35
N ARG A 86 9.95 -5.71 0.41
CA ARG A 86 9.76 -4.96 1.64
C ARG A 86 9.87 -3.47 1.33
N THR A 87 8.84 -2.73 1.70
CA THR A 87 8.74 -1.31 1.36
C THR A 87 8.44 -0.50 2.62
N ALA A 88 9.21 0.57 2.83
CA ALA A 88 9.00 1.46 3.95
C ALA A 88 8.09 2.63 3.57
N ALA A 89 7.36 3.15 4.54
CA ALA A 89 6.50 4.32 4.37
C ALA A 89 7.28 5.55 3.93
N THR A 90 8.58 5.59 4.18
CA THR A 90 9.47 6.66 3.72
C THR A 90 9.74 6.61 2.21
N GLY A 91 9.36 5.52 1.55
CA GLY A 91 9.57 5.34 0.12
C GLY A 91 10.67 4.38 -0.25
N GLN A 92 11.43 3.87 0.71
CA GLN A 92 12.49 2.90 0.46
C GLN A 92 11.90 1.53 0.15
N CYS A 93 12.49 0.85 -0.84
CA CYS A 93 12.04 -0.46 -1.27
C CYS A 93 13.23 -1.31 -1.67
N ASN A 94 13.17 -2.61 -1.39
CA ASN A 94 14.24 -3.53 -1.77
C ASN A 94 14.03 -4.19 -3.13
N CYS A 95 13.12 -3.66 -3.96
CA CYS A 95 12.97 -4.12 -5.33
C CYS A 95 14.19 -3.70 -6.17
N PRO A 96 14.40 -4.31 -7.36
CA PRO A 96 15.56 -3.95 -8.20
C PRO A 96 15.67 -2.47 -8.49
N ALA A 97 14.55 -1.79 -8.76
CA ALA A 97 14.54 -0.34 -8.98
C ALA A 97 14.91 0.42 -7.72
N GLY A 98 14.38 0.00 -6.57
CA GLY A 98 14.66 0.63 -5.29
C GLY A 98 16.12 0.48 -4.86
N LEU A 99 16.73 -0.66 -5.14
CA LEU A 99 18.13 -0.91 -4.79
C LEU A 99 19.10 -0.13 -5.66
N ARG A 100 18.73 0.15 -6.90
CA ARG A 100 19.58 0.92 -7.82
C ARG A 100 19.44 2.41 -7.61
N ALA A 101 18.51 2.82 -6.81
CA ALA A 101 17.86 4.08 -7.03
C ALA A 101 18.62 5.28 -6.58
N THR A 102 18.79 6.10 -7.54
CA THR A 102 18.79 7.53 -7.37
C THR A 102 17.36 8.08 -7.24
N SER A 103 16.34 7.29 -7.56
CA SER A 103 14.94 7.71 -7.46
C SER A 103 14.06 6.60 -6.85
N PRO A 104 13.03 6.99 -6.09
CA PRO A 104 12.11 6.00 -5.49
C PRO A 104 11.31 5.26 -6.55
N CYS A 105 10.88 4.04 -6.23
CA CYS A 105 10.05 3.23 -7.11
C CYS A 105 8.56 3.43 -6.79
N TYR A 106 7.67 2.87 -7.65
CA TYR A 106 6.24 3.02 -7.42
C TYR A 106 5.74 2.23 -6.20
N HIS A 107 6.43 1.19 -5.76
CA HIS A 107 6.10 0.51 -4.50
C HIS A 107 6.27 1.48 -3.33
N GLY A 108 7.36 2.22 -3.34
CA GLY A 108 7.61 3.25 -2.33
C GLY A 108 6.56 4.35 -2.38
N ALA A 109 6.12 4.72 -3.58
CA ALA A 109 5.05 5.70 -3.75
C ALA A 109 3.75 5.21 -3.09
N ALA A 110 3.39 3.94 -3.28
CA ALA A 110 2.19 3.37 -2.69
C ALA A 110 2.25 3.39 -1.17
N ALA A 111 3.35 2.94 -0.58
CA ALA A 111 3.54 2.93 0.86
C ALA A 111 3.51 4.34 1.44
N HIS A 112 4.14 5.28 0.76
CA HIS A 112 4.19 6.68 1.19
C HIS A 112 2.81 7.33 1.13
N LEU A 113 2.07 7.13 0.06
CA LEU A 113 0.70 7.62 -0.05
C LEU A 113 -0.18 7.09 1.07
N LEU A 114 -0.09 5.79 1.32
CA LEU A 114 -0.89 5.14 2.36
C LEU A 114 -0.61 5.74 3.73
N ALA A 115 0.67 5.97 4.03
CA ALA A 115 1.08 6.48 5.34
C ALA A 115 0.80 7.97 5.53
N THR A 116 0.89 8.77 4.47
CA THR A 116 0.87 10.23 4.59
C THR A 116 -0.42 10.89 4.10
N ALA A 117 -1.27 10.19 3.37
CA ALA A 117 -2.52 10.77 2.87
C ALA A 117 -3.39 11.25 4.02
N ALA A 118 -3.95 12.44 3.87
CA ALA A 118 -4.78 13.08 4.90
C ALA A 118 -6.09 13.60 4.32
#